data_84fb5d53a8341fcd2a5cb855de878aec
#
_entry.id   84fb5d53a8341fcd2a5cb855de878aec
#
_cell.length_a   1.000
_cell.length_b   1.000
_cell.length_c   1.000
_cell.angle_alpha   90.00
_cell.angle_beta   90.00
_cell.angle_gamma   90.00
#
_symmetry.space_group_name_H-M   'P 1'
#
loop_
_entity.id
_entity.type
_entity.pdbx_description
1 polymer ?
#
loop_
_entity_poly.entity_id
_entity_poly.type
_entity_poly.pdbx_seq_one_letter_code
_entity_poly.pdbx_strand_id
1 'polypeptide(L)'
;YEKCKKLISQIDVEKIIAISGNHDYRNTGYLLFKKYFPFRTENELGDDTILITLGSARPDRDDGEVGHHQNLWLERTLKKYESKLKIVAMHHHLISIPDTGSDRLTVSDAGDVLRTILDSNVSLVLCGHKHRPWIWDFNTLSIANAGTASSERVRGFFENSYNIVNIQNGTFRVDLKIVGGKRTPLRDIVKNYTQSSD
;
A
#
# COMPACT_ATOMS: atom_id res chain seq x y z
N TYR A 1 9.17 2.78 19.02
CA TYR A 1 7.78 2.33 18.80
C TYR A 1 6.79 2.93 19.80
N GLU A 2 7.08 2.98 21.11
CA GLU A 2 6.17 3.55 22.11
C GLU A 2 5.79 5.01 21.80
N LYS A 3 6.80 5.86 21.51
CA LYS A 3 6.55 7.24 21.09
C LYS A 3 5.70 7.33 19.83
N CYS A 4 5.98 6.49 18.83
CA CYS A 4 5.22 6.42 17.59
C CYS A 4 3.76 6.01 17.86
N LYS A 5 3.54 4.95 18.63
CA LYS A 5 2.20 4.51 19.02
C LYS A 5 1.43 5.61 19.75
N LYS A 6 2.07 6.34 20.67
CA LYS A 6 1.47 7.48 21.39
C LYS A 6 1.07 8.62 20.43
N LEU A 7 1.90 8.93 19.43
CA LEU A 7 1.57 9.96 18.43
C LEU A 7 0.42 9.51 17.51
N ILE A 8 0.47 8.26 17.04
CA ILE A 8 -0.58 7.68 16.20
C ILE A 8 -1.93 7.67 16.93
N SER A 9 -1.95 7.34 18.23
CA SER A 9 -3.20 7.33 19.03
C SER A 9 -3.83 8.70 19.24
N GLN A 10 -3.16 9.80 18.88
CA GLN A 10 -3.72 11.15 18.92
C GLN A 10 -4.48 11.54 17.65
N ILE A 11 -4.38 10.71 16.60
CA ILE A 11 -5.13 10.92 15.35
C ILE A 11 -6.60 10.56 15.61
N ASP A 12 -7.47 11.54 15.46
CA ASP A 12 -8.91 11.36 15.64
C ASP A 12 -9.54 10.67 14.43
N VAL A 13 -9.53 9.35 14.44
CA VAL A 13 -10.09 8.49 13.41
C VAL A 13 -10.69 7.23 14.06
N GLU A 14 -11.69 6.65 13.40
CA GLU A 14 -12.36 5.44 13.86
C GLU A 14 -11.39 4.26 14.02
N LYS A 15 -10.46 4.10 13.06
CA LYS A 15 -9.54 2.96 13.05
C LYS A 15 -8.19 3.31 12.42
N ILE A 16 -7.13 2.83 13.04
CA ILE A 16 -5.75 2.92 12.53
C ILE A 16 -5.24 1.51 12.23
N ILE A 17 -4.76 1.32 11.02
CA ILE A 17 -4.17 0.07 10.55
C ILE A 17 -2.73 0.35 10.13
N ALA A 18 -1.77 -0.28 10.80
CA ALA A 18 -0.35 -0.10 10.53
C ALA A 18 0.23 -1.29 9.76
N ILE A 19 1.05 -0.99 8.76
CA ILE A 19 1.79 -1.97 7.96
C ILE A 19 3.28 -1.66 8.13
N SER A 20 4.10 -2.69 8.38
CA SER A 20 5.54 -2.53 8.51
C SER A 20 6.20 -2.21 7.16
N GLY A 21 7.08 -1.21 7.17
CA GLY A 21 8.02 -0.96 6.09
C GLY A 21 9.38 -1.61 6.35
N ASN A 22 10.28 -1.56 5.35
CA ASN A 22 11.65 -2.08 5.48
C ASN A 22 12.44 -1.37 6.58
N HIS A 23 12.22 -0.08 6.82
CA HIS A 23 12.85 0.66 7.92
C HIS A 23 12.38 0.20 9.30
N ASP A 24 11.15 -0.26 9.44
CA ASP A 24 10.65 -0.84 10.69
C ASP A 24 11.27 -2.19 11.01
N TYR A 25 11.88 -2.85 10.02
CA TYR A 25 12.46 -4.18 10.15
C TYR A 25 13.99 -4.18 10.27
N ARG A 26 14.62 -3.01 10.44
CA ARG A 26 16.05 -2.89 10.71
C ARG A 26 16.40 -3.36 12.13
N ASN A 27 17.54 -4.04 12.25
CA ASN A 27 18.05 -4.61 13.51
C ASN A 27 16.98 -5.47 14.20
N THR A 28 16.59 -5.13 15.43
CA THR A 28 15.53 -5.80 16.21
C THR A 28 14.12 -5.27 15.92
N GLY A 29 13.98 -4.34 14.96
CA GLY A 29 12.72 -3.67 14.67
C GLY A 29 11.58 -4.61 14.31
N TYR A 30 11.87 -5.70 13.57
CA TYR A 30 10.88 -6.71 13.19
C TYR A 30 10.23 -7.43 14.40
N LEU A 31 10.97 -7.57 15.53
CA LEU A 31 10.42 -8.10 16.78
C LEU A 31 9.56 -7.04 17.49
N LEU A 32 10.05 -5.80 17.50
CA LEU A 32 9.37 -4.69 18.15
C LEU A 32 8.07 -4.32 17.42
N PHE A 33 8.06 -4.30 16.08
CA PHE A 33 6.85 -4.00 15.32
C PHE A 33 5.72 -4.96 15.70
N LYS A 34 5.99 -6.26 15.70
CA LYS A 34 5.00 -7.31 16.03
C LYS A 34 4.45 -7.21 17.47
N LYS A 35 5.20 -6.58 18.40
CA LYS A 35 4.72 -6.33 19.76
C LYS A 35 3.62 -5.27 19.81
N TYR A 36 3.63 -4.31 18.88
CA TYR A 36 2.71 -3.17 18.89
C TYR A 36 1.63 -3.23 17.82
N PHE A 37 1.93 -3.89 16.69
CA PHE A 37 1.06 -3.96 15.51
C PHE A 37 1.02 -5.39 14.96
N PRO A 38 -0.13 -5.87 14.48
CA PRO A 38 -0.23 -7.18 13.86
C PRO A 38 0.54 -7.21 12.53
N PHE A 39 1.09 -8.38 12.21
CA PHE A 39 1.86 -8.60 10.97
C PHE A 39 1.00 -8.54 9.71
N ARG A 40 -0.23 -9.03 9.82
CA ARG A 40 -1.26 -9.04 8.77
C ARG A 40 -2.63 -8.97 9.41
N THR A 41 -3.61 -8.38 8.70
CA THR A 41 -4.96 -8.20 9.25
C THR A 41 -6.04 -8.35 8.20
N GLU A 42 -7.25 -8.73 8.65
CA GLU A 42 -8.52 -8.65 7.93
C GLU A 42 -9.31 -7.50 8.57
N ASN A 43 -9.74 -6.52 7.79
CA ASN A 43 -10.44 -5.33 8.30
C ASN A 43 -11.66 -5.07 7.44
N GLU A 44 -12.83 -5.30 7.98
CA GLU A 44 -14.07 -4.87 7.34
C GLU A 44 -14.21 -3.35 7.46
N LEU A 45 -14.49 -2.70 6.35
CA LEU A 45 -14.71 -1.27 6.22
C LEU A 45 -16.17 -1.06 5.76
N GLY A 46 -17.06 -0.93 6.72
CA GLY A 46 -18.49 -1.01 6.46
C GLY A 46 -18.93 -2.40 5.99
N ASP A 47 -20.11 -2.48 5.38
CA ASP A 47 -20.71 -3.77 4.98
C ASP A 47 -20.15 -4.32 3.67
N ASP A 48 -19.68 -3.46 2.77
CA ASP A 48 -19.38 -3.80 1.37
C ASP A 48 -17.89 -3.91 1.06
N THR A 49 -16.99 -3.64 2.00
CA THR A 49 -15.56 -3.56 1.71
C THR A 49 -14.72 -4.34 2.71
N ILE A 50 -13.68 -5.01 2.20
CA ILE A 50 -12.65 -5.66 3.01
C ILE A 50 -11.27 -5.11 2.65
N LEU A 51 -10.51 -4.68 3.65
CA LEU A 51 -9.09 -4.34 3.54
C LEU A 51 -8.25 -5.43 4.20
N ILE A 52 -7.43 -6.09 3.41
CA ILE A 52 -6.49 -7.11 3.87
C ILE A 52 -5.08 -6.50 3.86
N THR A 53 -4.37 -6.58 4.97
CA THR A 53 -2.98 -6.11 5.03
C THR A 53 -2.00 -7.28 5.01
N LEU A 54 -0.87 -7.09 4.34
CA LEU A 54 0.23 -8.06 4.25
C LEU A 54 1.52 -7.45 4.77
N GLY A 55 2.29 -8.23 5.50
CA GLY A 55 3.68 -7.91 5.80
C GLY A 55 4.56 -8.29 4.62
N SER A 56 5.28 -7.33 4.05
CA SER A 56 6.23 -7.56 2.96
C SER A 56 7.66 -7.19 3.32
N ALA A 57 7.89 -6.61 4.50
CA ALA A 57 9.22 -6.26 4.96
C ALA A 57 10.00 -7.48 5.46
N ARG A 58 11.32 -7.49 5.18
CA ARG A 58 12.26 -8.52 5.60
C ARG A 58 13.32 -7.93 6.54
N PRO A 59 13.78 -8.67 7.58
CA PRO A 59 14.81 -8.18 8.49
C PRO A 59 16.08 -7.73 7.75
N ASP A 60 16.50 -6.50 7.99
CA ASP A 60 17.71 -5.87 7.45
C ASP A 60 17.83 -5.83 5.90
N ARG A 61 16.69 -5.90 5.21
CA ARG A 61 16.64 -5.82 3.74
C ARG A 61 15.76 -4.66 3.27
N ASP A 62 16.04 -4.18 2.06
CA ASP A 62 15.24 -3.15 1.39
C ASP A 62 14.25 -3.72 0.38
N ASP A 63 14.45 -4.95 -0.07
CA ASP A 63 13.53 -5.69 -0.91
C ASP A 63 12.43 -6.36 -0.07
N GLY A 64 11.29 -6.60 -0.68
CA GLY A 64 10.12 -7.22 -0.07
C GLY A 64 9.94 -8.69 -0.43
N GLU A 65 9.19 -9.39 0.42
CA GLU A 65 8.70 -10.74 0.17
C GLU A 65 7.39 -10.94 0.96
N VAL A 66 6.35 -11.45 0.30
CA VAL A 66 5.11 -11.85 0.98
C VAL A 66 5.28 -13.25 1.56
N GLY A 67 5.89 -14.14 0.81
CA GLY A 67 6.17 -15.52 1.19
C GLY A 67 4.97 -16.46 0.96
N HIS A 68 5.29 -17.71 0.64
CA HIS A 68 4.31 -18.72 0.25
C HIS A 68 3.17 -18.91 1.28
N HIS A 69 3.50 -19.02 2.56
CA HIS A 69 2.48 -19.22 3.60
C HIS A 69 1.52 -18.03 3.75
N GLN A 70 2.02 -16.82 3.60
CA GLN A 70 1.16 -15.64 3.66
C GLN A 70 0.32 -15.50 2.39
N ASN A 71 0.85 -15.86 1.23
CA ASN A 71 0.10 -15.87 -0.02
C ASN A 71 -1.04 -16.91 0.00
N LEU A 72 -0.81 -18.13 0.52
CA LEU A 72 -1.89 -19.10 0.76
C LEU A 72 -2.95 -18.60 1.75
N TRP A 73 -2.52 -17.89 2.79
CA TRP A 73 -3.46 -17.28 3.72
C TRP A 73 -4.28 -16.17 3.03
N LEU A 74 -3.65 -15.33 2.21
CA LEU A 74 -4.32 -14.30 1.42
C LEU A 74 -5.41 -14.91 0.53
N GLU A 75 -5.08 -15.95 -0.23
CA GLU A 75 -6.02 -16.65 -1.11
C GLU A 75 -7.25 -17.16 -0.34
N ARG A 76 -7.03 -17.84 0.79
CA ARG A 76 -8.12 -18.35 1.64
C ARG A 76 -8.96 -17.25 2.23
N THR A 77 -8.33 -16.14 2.62
CA THR A 77 -9.00 -14.98 3.19
C THR A 77 -9.87 -14.28 2.15
N LEU A 78 -9.34 -14.04 0.94
CA LEU A 78 -10.08 -13.39 -0.14
C LEU A 78 -11.33 -14.18 -0.56
N LYS A 79 -11.28 -15.52 -0.50
CA LYS A 79 -12.42 -16.41 -0.76
C LYS A 79 -13.58 -16.24 0.25
N LYS A 80 -13.31 -15.81 1.48
CA LYS A 80 -14.37 -15.55 2.48
C LYS A 80 -15.23 -14.33 2.12
N TYR A 81 -14.70 -13.41 1.30
CA TYR A 81 -15.28 -12.10 1.02
C TYR A 81 -15.61 -11.92 -0.47
N GLU A 82 -16.18 -12.96 -1.13
CA GLU A 82 -16.44 -12.94 -2.57
C GLU A 82 -17.32 -11.77 -3.04
N SER A 83 -18.31 -11.38 -2.23
CA SER A 83 -19.25 -10.32 -2.55
C SER A 83 -18.77 -8.91 -2.21
N LYS A 84 -17.63 -8.76 -1.51
CA LYS A 84 -17.13 -7.46 -1.07
C LYS A 84 -16.16 -6.84 -2.06
N LEU A 85 -16.07 -5.51 -2.08
CA LEU A 85 -14.95 -4.79 -2.67
C LEU A 85 -13.67 -5.17 -1.92
N LYS A 86 -12.72 -5.77 -2.62
CA LYS A 86 -11.48 -6.30 -2.03
C LYS A 86 -10.32 -5.36 -2.24
N ILE A 87 -9.70 -4.94 -1.15
CA ILE A 87 -8.52 -4.09 -1.14
C ILE A 87 -7.40 -4.84 -0.42
N VAL A 88 -6.22 -4.88 -1.02
CA VAL A 88 -5.01 -5.44 -0.39
C VAL A 88 -4.02 -4.30 -0.18
N ALA A 89 -3.39 -4.24 0.99
CA ALA A 89 -2.37 -3.24 1.27
C ALA A 89 -1.08 -3.89 1.79
N MET A 90 0.06 -3.43 1.26
CA MET A 90 1.39 -3.85 1.67
C MET A 90 2.39 -2.70 1.49
N HIS A 91 3.57 -2.79 2.11
CA HIS A 91 4.56 -1.72 1.99
C HIS A 91 5.24 -1.70 0.62
N HIS A 92 5.81 -2.84 0.18
CA HIS A 92 6.54 -2.90 -1.08
C HIS A 92 5.59 -3.00 -2.28
N HIS A 93 6.01 -2.40 -3.39
CA HIS A 93 5.23 -2.40 -4.64
C HIS A 93 5.40 -3.72 -5.40
N LEU A 94 4.34 -4.13 -6.08
CA LEU A 94 4.31 -5.36 -6.92
C LEU A 94 4.83 -5.11 -8.33
N ILE A 95 4.65 -3.90 -8.85
CA ILE A 95 5.03 -3.49 -10.20
C ILE A 95 5.91 -2.26 -10.09
N SER A 96 6.96 -2.21 -10.88
CA SER A 96 7.88 -1.08 -10.94
C SER A 96 7.19 0.25 -11.15
N ILE A 97 7.68 1.27 -10.48
CA ILE A 97 7.17 2.64 -10.59
C ILE A 97 8.14 3.43 -11.48
N PRO A 98 7.67 4.12 -12.54
CA PRO A 98 8.53 4.90 -13.41
C PRO A 98 9.42 5.89 -12.64
N ASP A 99 10.64 6.10 -13.13
CA ASP A 99 11.66 7.03 -12.61
C ASP A 99 12.07 6.81 -11.15
N THR A 100 11.91 5.60 -10.64
CA THR A 100 12.36 5.25 -9.29
C THR A 100 13.67 4.46 -9.25
N GLY A 101 14.29 4.26 -10.41
CA GLY A 101 15.55 3.53 -10.56
C GLY A 101 15.35 2.01 -10.58
N SER A 102 16.38 1.27 -10.14
CA SER A 102 16.41 -0.19 -10.24
C SER A 102 15.23 -0.90 -9.56
N ASP A 103 14.70 -1.91 -10.23
CA ASP A 103 13.55 -2.73 -9.78
C ASP A 103 13.91 -3.78 -8.72
N ARG A 104 15.16 -3.82 -8.27
CA ARG A 104 15.62 -4.77 -7.25
C ARG A 104 14.92 -4.66 -5.90
N LEU A 105 14.10 -3.63 -5.70
CA LEU A 105 13.39 -3.36 -4.44
C LEU A 105 11.89 -3.65 -4.51
N THR A 106 11.45 -4.39 -5.51
CA THR A 106 10.08 -4.94 -5.59
C THR A 106 9.91 -6.13 -4.65
N VAL A 107 8.70 -6.61 -4.54
CA VAL A 107 8.40 -7.89 -3.88
C VAL A 107 9.01 -9.03 -4.71
N SER A 108 9.84 -9.87 -4.12
CA SER A 108 10.59 -10.93 -4.83
C SER A 108 9.67 -12.01 -5.41
N ASP A 109 8.53 -12.26 -4.78
CA ASP A 109 7.49 -13.20 -5.17
C ASP A 109 6.26 -12.50 -5.78
N ALA A 110 6.46 -11.33 -6.40
CA ALA A 110 5.39 -10.50 -6.95
C ALA A 110 4.49 -11.24 -7.95
N GLY A 111 5.03 -12.14 -8.76
CA GLY A 111 4.26 -12.92 -9.73
C GLY A 111 3.21 -13.83 -9.07
N ASP A 112 3.59 -14.54 -7.99
CA ASP A 112 2.67 -15.40 -7.26
C ASP A 112 1.60 -14.60 -6.52
N VAL A 113 1.98 -13.46 -5.94
CA VAL A 113 1.04 -12.55 -5.26
C VAL A 113 0.06 -11.93 -6.25
N LEU A 114 0.54 -11.45 -7.40
CA LEU A 114 -0.32 -10.89 -8.46
C LEU A 114 -1.30 -11.93 -8.99
N ARG A 115 -0.88 -13.17 -9.20
CA ARG A 115 -1.80 -14.25 -9.59
C ARG A 115 -2.92 -14.43 -8.57
N THR A 116 -2.59 -14.54 -7.27
CA THR A 116 -3.59 -14.66 -6.21
C THR A 116 -4.56 -13.48 -6.18
N ILE A 117 -4.05 -12.25 -6.36
CA ILE A 117 -4.83 -11.01 -6.41
C ILE A 117 -5.82 -11.03 -7.59
N LEU A 118 -5.34 -11.40 -8.78
CA LEU A 118 -6.17 -11.44 -10.00
C LEU A 118 -7.22 -12.54 -9.92
N ASP A 119 -6.83 -13.76 -9.55
CA ASP A 119 -7.74 -14.92 -9.43
C ASP A 119 -8.83 -14.69 -8.37
N SER A 120 -8.56 -13.83 -7.39
CA SER A 120 -9.50 -13.48 -6.33
C SER A 120 -10.31 -12.21 -6.60
N ASN A 121 -10.21 -11.58 -7.77
CA ASN A 121 -10.90 -10.34 -8.12
C ASN A 121 -10.66 -9.20 -7.10
N VAL A 122 -9.43 -8.96 -6.70
CA VAL A 122 -9.05 -7.79 -5.92
C VAL A 122 -9.15 -6.56 -6.81
N SER A 123 -9.82 -5.51 -6.33
CA SER A 123 -10.04 -4.30 -7.11
C SER A 123 -8.95 -3.25 -6.93
N LEU A 124 -8.34 -3.19 -5.75
CA LEU A 124 -7.32 -2.19 -5.43
C LEU A 124 -6.19 -2.79 -4.59
N VAL A 125 -4.95 -2.52 -5.00
CA VAL A 125 -3.76 -2.75 -4.18
C VAL A 125 -3.16 -1.40 -3.78
N LEU A 126 -2.86 -1.25 -2.50
CA LEU A 126 -2.19 -0.07 -1.94
C LEU A 126 -0.75 -0.42 -1.56
N CYS A 127 0.20 0.35 -2.09
CA CYS A 127 1.63 0.18 -1.86
C CYS A 127 2.30 1.50 -1.47
N GLY A 128 3.56 1.42 -1.03
CA GLY A 128 4.40 2.58 -0.69
C GLY A 128 5.85 2.39 -1.13
N HIS A 129 6.80 2.48 -0.18
CA HIS A 129 8.22 2.20 -0.29
C HIS A 129 9.06 3.19 -1.13
N LYS A 130 8.64 3.47 -2.34
CA LYS A 130 9.42 4.35 -3.26
C LYS A 130 9.21 5.84 -3.02
N HIS A 131 8.30 6.23 -2.13
CA HIS A 131 7.96 7.64 -1.86
C HIS A 131 7.54 8.41 -3.12
N ARG A 132 6.97 7.71 -4.10
CA ARG A 132 6.50 8.27 -5.35
C ARG A 132 5.03 7.91 -5.56
N PRO A 133 4.12 8.88 -5.58
CA PRO A 133 2.73 8.65 -5.93
C PRO A 133 2.62 8.15 -7.35
N TRP A 134 1.89 7.05 -7.55
CA TRP A 134 1.64 6.48 -8.87
C TRP A 134 0.41 5.59 -8.84
N ILE A 135 -0.26 5.42 -9.97
CA ILE A 135 -1.32 4.43 -10.13
C ILE A 135 -1.17 3.70 -11.45
N TRP A 136 -1.25 2.38 -11.38
CA TRP A 136 -1.43 1.49 -12.52
C TRP A 136 -2.88 1.05 -12.55
N ASP A 137 -3.52 1.12 -13.71
CA ASP A 137 -4.89 0.64 -13.94
C ASP A 137 -4.88 -0.50 -14.97
N PHE A 138 -5.36 -1.67 -14.56
CA PHE A 138 -5.51 -2.87 -15.38
C PHE A 138 -6.96 -3.32 -15.29
N ASN A 139 -7.75 -3.13 -16.32
CA ASN A 139 -9.17 -3.54 -16.38
C ASN A 139 -9.92 -3.56 -15.03
N THR A 140 -9.73 -4.64 -14.24
CA THR A 140 -10.41 -4.88 -12.96
C THR A 140 -9.55 -4.57 -11.73
N LEU A 141 -8.24 -4.36 -11.89
CA LEU A 141 -7.28 -4.13 -10.82
C LEU A 141 -6.61 -2.77 -10.96
N SER A 142 -6.60 -1.97 -9.90
CA SER A 142 -5.72 -0.81 -9.78
C SER A 142 -4.65 -1.04 -8.72
N ILE A 143 -3.42 -0.59 -8.97
CA ILE A 143 -2.32 -0.62 -8.00
C ILE A 143 -1.88 0.82 -7.74
N ALA A 144 -2.19 1.35 -6.56
CA ALA A 144 -1.89 2.71 -6.18
C ALA A 144 -0.72 2.76 -5.18
N ASN A 145 0.31 3.51 -5.55
CA ASN A 145 1.47 3.75 -4.71
C ASN A 145 1.33 5.10 -4.02
N ALA A 146 1.61 5.14 -2.74
CA ALA A 146 1.61 6.36 -1.95
C ALA A 146 2.95 7.09 -2.05
N GLY A 147 2.90 8.40 -1.87
CA GLY A 147 4.08 9.22 -1.58
C GLY A 147 4.54 9.01 -0.14
N THR A 148 5.12 10.03 0.44
CA THR A 148 5.49 10.07 1.86
C THR A 148 4.93 11.34 2.49
N ALA A 149 4.33 11.23 3.67
CA ALA A 149 3.74 12.37 4.36
C ALA A 149 4.77 13.20 5.13
N SER A 150 5.93 12.64 5.49
CA SER A 150 6.86 13.26 6.42
C SER A 150 8.35 13.04 6.13
N SER A 151 8.71 12.19 5.16
CA SER A 151 10.12 11.98 4.81
C SER A 151 10.66 13.14 3.98
N GLU A 152 11.88 13.58 4.24
CA GLU A 152 12.62 14.52 3.39
C GLU A 152 13.00 13.89 2.03
N ARG A 153 13.02 12.56 1.95
CA ARG A 153 13.35 11.81 0.74
C ARG A 153 12.12 11.64 -0.13
N VAL A 154 11.75 12.68 -0.86
CA VAL A 154 10.75 12.62 -1.93
C VAL A 154 11.39 12.30 -3.27
N ARG A 155 10.64 11.71 -4.20
CA ARG A 155 11.12 11.35 -5.54
C ARG A 155 10.36 12.10 -6.62
N GLY A 156 11.08 12.55 -7.64
CA GLY A 156 10.54 13.36 -8.73
C GLY A 156 10.15 14.76 -8.23
N PHE A 157 9.16 15.36 -8.87
CA PHE A 157 8.63 16.69 -8.52
C PHE A 157 7.49 16.65 -7.49
N PHE A 158 7.35 15.54 -6.76
CA PHE A 158 6.29 15.39 -5.77
C PHE A 158 6.71 15.98 -4.42
N GLU A 159 5.77 16.66 -3.81
CA GLU A 159 5.86 17.13 -2.43
C GLU A 159 5.42 16.03 -1.46
N ASN A 160 5.63 16.24 -0.16
CA ASN A 160 5.09 15.35 0.87
C ASN A 160 3.57 15.21 0.69
N SER A 161 3.13 13.97 0.60
CA SER A 161 1.76 13.66 0.21
C SER A 161 1.30 12.29 0.69
N TYR A 162 0.00 12.08 0.69
CA TYR A 162 -0.64 10.81 0.98
C TYR A 162 -1.85 10.58 0.08
N ASN A 163 -2.27 9.35 -0.05
CA ASN A 163 -3.46 9.00 -0.81
C ASN A 163 -4.72 9.05 0.06
N ILE A 164 -5.81 9.56 -0.50
CA ILE A 164 -7.16 9.44 0.06
C ILE A 164 -7.93 8.49 -0.85
N VAL A 165 -8.39 7.38 -0.28
CA VAL A 165 -9.23 6.42 -0.99
C VAL A 165 -10.69 6.66 -0.59
N ASN A 166 -11.52 7.08 -1.55
CA ASN A 166 -12.95 7.20 -1.34
C ASN A 166 -13.63 5.95 -1.88
N ILE A 167 -14.41 5.31 -1.05
CA ILE A 167 -15.15 4.10 -1.39
C ILE A 167 -16.63 4.42 -1.30
N GLN A 168 -17.38 4.15 -2.37
CA GLN A 168 -18.81 4.37 -2.42
C GLN A 168 -19.47 3.41 -3.41
N ASN A 169 -20.55 2.75 -3.01
CA ASN A 169 -21.33 1.86 -3.87
C ASN A 169 -20.48 0.79 -4.60
N GLY A 170 -19.58 0.11 -3.88
CA GLY A 170 -18.71 -0.93 -4.44
C GLY A 170 -17.64 -0.43 -5.42
N THR A 171 -17.44 0.88 -5.52
CA THR A 171 -16.41 1.51 -6.35
C THR A 171 -15.44 2.31 -5.50
N PHE A 172 -14.28 2.67 -6.06
CA PHE A 172 -13.30 3.49 -5.36
C PHE A 172 -12.72 4.58 -6.27
N ARG A 173 -12.24 5.66 -5.63
CA ARG A 173 -11.41 6.69 -6.23
C ARG A 173 -10.20 6.96 -5.34
N VAL A 174 -9.03 7.07 -5.94
CA VAL A 174 -7.78 7.43 -5.25
C VAL A 174 -7.40 8.86 -5.61
N ASP A 175 -7.31 9.72 -4.62
CA ASP A 175 -6.83 11.09 -4.76
C ASP A 175 -5.48 11.25 -4.05
N LEU A 176 -4.57 12.00 -4.64
CA LEU A 176 -3.37 12.48 -3.97
C LEU A 176 -3.69 13.75 -3.18
N LYS A 177 -3.32 13.78 -1.92
CA LYS A 177 -3.38 14.96 -1.05
C LYS A 177 -1.96 15.41 -0.70
N ILE A 178 -1.58 16.60 -1.14
CA ILE A 178 -0.34 17.26 -0.71
C ILE A 178 -0.53 17.70 0.75
N VAL A 179 0.48 17.49 1.58
CA VAL A 179 0.47 17.92 2.99
C VAL A 179 0.40 19.45 3.02
N GLY A 180 -0.62 19.98 3.66
CA GLY A 180 -0.89 21.44 3.65
C GLY A 180 -1.42 22.02 2.33
N GLY A 181 -1.47 21.22 1.25
CA GLY A 181 -1.80 21.66 -0.10
C GLY A 181 -3.13 21.14 -0.64
N LYS A 182 -3.24 21.07 -1.97
CA LYS A 182 -4.44 20.65 -2.70
C LYS A 182 -4.63 19.13 -2.74
N ARG A 183 -5.83 18.72 -3.10
CA ARG A 183 -6.22 17.33 -3.39
C ARG A 183 -6.56 17.21 -4.88
N THR A 184 -6.04 16.18 -5.55
CA THR A 184 -6.21 15.96 -6.99
C THR A 184 -6.36 14.47 -7.25
N PRO A 185 -7.24 14.01 -8.17
CA PRO A 185 -7.30 12.61 -8.55
C PRO A 185 -5.94 12.09 -8.99
N LEU A 186 -5.50 10.95 -8.44
CA LEU A 186 -4.16 10.42 -8.72
C LEU A 186 -4.00 10.04 -10.20
N ARG A 187 -5.07 9.58 -10.85
CA ARG A 187 -5.09 9.27 -12.29
C ARG A 187 -4.80 10.49 -13.16
N ASP A 188 -5.29 11.66 -12.78
CA ASP A 188 -5.07 12.89 -13.55
C ASP A 188 -3.61 13.34 -13.46
N ILE A 189 -3.00 13.16 -12.27
CA ILE A 189 -1.58 13.46 -12.08
C ILE A 189 -0.72 12.56 -12.96
N VAL A 190 -0.98 11.25 -13.00
CA VAL A 190 -0.22 10.29 -13.81
C VAL A 190 -0.38 10.57 -15.30
N LYS A 191 -1.59 10.88 -15.78
CA LYS A 191 -1.84 11.26 -17.18
C LYS A 191 -1.05 12.49 -17.60
N ASN A 192 -1.09 13.54 -16.80
CA ASN A 192 -0.37 14.79 -17.09
C ASN A 192 1.15 14.56 -17.08
N TYR A 193 1.65 13.69 -16.23
CA TYR A 193 3.07 13.35 -16.17
C TYR A 193 3.54 12.62 -17.43
N THR A 194 2.77 11.67 -17.95
CA THR A 194 3.11 10.94 -19.17
C THR A 194 3.02 11.80 -20.43
N GLN A 195 2.18 12.82 -20.45
CA GLN A 195 2.03 13.76 -21.58
C GLN A 195 3.08 14.88 -21.60
N SER A 196 3.73 15.18 -20.48
CA SER A 196 4.76 16.23 -20.40
C SER A 196 6.19 15.70 -20.67
N SER A 197 6.33 14.42 -20.98
CA SER A 197 7.61 13.77 -21.29
C SER A 197 7.90 13.69 -22.80
N ASP A 198 7.03 14.27 -23.63
CA ASP A 198 7.18 14.50 -25.08
C ASP A 198 7.54 15.98 -25.34
#